data_5ff0478ebed82a2a79d8d61c9e77edfd
#
_entry.id   5ff0478ebed82a2a79d8d61c9e77edfd
#
_cell.length_a   1.000
_cell.length_b   1.000
_cell.length_c   1.000
_cell.angle_alpha   90.00
_cell.angle_beta   90.00
_cell.angle_gamma   90.00
#
_symmetry.space_group_name_H-M   'P 1'
#
loop_
_entity.id
_entity.type
_entity.pdbx_description
1 polymer ?
#
loop_
_entity_poly.entity_id
_entity_poly.type
_entity_poly.pdbx_seq_one_letter_code
_entity_poly.pdbx_strand_id
1 'polypeptide(L)'
;MKKILYVTDAVKLEASALDFACYLCTLFRSKLTGIFLENLYKEARPAKMLKEAALEGGINVQTDNTDELKEQCTSDNIQLFKTICEKNGVTGIVHRDKGIPLEDVIIESRYADLLLIDASTSFSAQKESVPTRFVTDVLADAECPVIILPESFEGLNKIVFTYDGRSSSVFAIKQFTYLFPELRETTVVVMTVMDNNRPSPEEKYKLKEWLHDHYTNIEFIEQDGNVKYQLLDSLLPRTKDIIVMGAFGRNAFSTLFNPSHATPVLKLVTQPVFIAHH
;
A
#
# COMPACT_ATOMS: atom_id res chain seq x y z
N MET A 1 -0.35 15.40 -13.87
CA MET A 1 -0.18 15.54 -12.40
C MET A 1 -1.26 14.70 -11.74
N LYS A 2 -0.91 13.83 -10.82
CA LYS A 2 -1.83 12.88 -10.15
C LYS A 2 -2.10 13.35 -8.72
N LYS A 3 -3.30 13.07 -8.19
CA LYS A 3 -3.60 13.30 -6.76
C LYS A 3 -3.22 12.03 -6.00
N ILE A 4 -2.13 12.11 -5.23
CA ILE A 4 -1.60 11.00 -4.43
C ILE A 4 -1.85 11.30 -2.96
N LEU A 5 -2.55 10.39 -2.29
CA LEU A 5 -2.82 10.46 -0.85
C LEU A 5 -1.87 9.53 -0.10
N TYR A 6 -1.33 10.01 1.00
CA TYR A 6 -0.61 9.22 1.99
C TYR A 6 -1.45 9.19 3.26
N VAL A 7 -1.98 8.03 3.61
CA VAL A 7 -2.88 7.86 4.75
C VAL A 7 -2.09 7.39 5.96
N THR A 8 -2.23 8.09 7.08
CA THR A 8 -1.54 7.76 8.33
C THR A 8 -2.40 8.05 9.55
N ASP A 9 -2.13 7.35 10.65
CA ASP A 9 -2.57 7.75 11.98
C ASP A 9 -1.84 9.04 12.38
N ALA A 10 -2.58 10.06 12.81
CA ALA A 10 -1.98 11.33 13.20
C ALA A 10 -0.98 11.21 14.36
N VAL A 11 -1.15 10.20 15.22
CA VAL A 11 -0.25 9.94 16.36
C VAL A 11 1.00 9.17 15.96
N LYS A 12 0.92 8.32 14.92
CA LYS A 12 2.03 7.44 14.50
C LYS A 12 2.30 7.58 13.00
N LEU A 13 3.40 8.22 12.66
CA LEU A 13 3.88 8.36 11.28
C LEU A 13 5.02 7.36 11.01
N GLU A 14 4.86 6.51 10.01
CA GLU A 14 5.93 5.62 9.52
C GLU A 14 6.83 6.38 8.54
N ALA A 15 7.89 6.98 9.06
CA ALA A 15 8.77 7.87 8.28
C ALA A 15 9.50 7.15 7.13
N SER A 16 9.88 5.87 7.32
CA SER A 16 10.54 5.05 6.28
C SER A 16 9.68 4.83 5.05
N ALA A 17 8.37 4.77 5.22
CA ALA A 17 7.41 4.60 4.14
C ALA A 17 7.30 5.84 3.23
N LEU A 18 7.68 7.02 3.74
CA LEU A 18 7.63 8.28 2.97
C LEU A 18 8.66 8.34 1.85
N ASP A 19 9.78 7.62 1.94
CA ASP A 19 10.78 7.60 0.87
C ASP A 19 10.19 7.05 -0.44
N PHE A 20 9.42 5.96 -0.36
CA PHE A 20 8.70 5.44 -1.52
C PHE A 20 7.60 6.38 -2.01
N ALA A 21 6.83 7.00 -1.11
CA ALA A 21 5.80 7.97 -1.46
C ALA A 21 6.40 9.19 -2.18
N CYS A 22 7.52 9.71 -1.70
CA CYS A 22 8.24 10.81 -2.35
C CYS A 22 8.84 10.40 -3.70
N TYR A 23 9.36 9.18 -3.83
CA TYR A 23 9.80 8.63 -5.11
C TYR A 23 8.68 8.64 -6.15
N LEU A 24 7.48 8.16 -5.80
CA LEU A 24 6.33 8.19 -6.70
C LEU A 24 5.93 9.63 -7.08
N CYS A 25 5.90 10.53 -6.11
CA CYS A 25 5.58 11.94 -6.38
C CYS A 25 6.60 12.59 -7.32
N THR A 26 7.88 12.26 -7.19
CA THR A 26 8.94 12.71 -8.10
C THR A 26 8.76 12.14 -9.50
N LEU A 27 8.48 10.83 -9.60
CA LEU A 27 8.22 10.14 -10.86
C LEU A 27 7.05 10.79 -11.63
N PHE A 28 5.97 11.14 -10.92
CA PHE A 28 4.76 11.72 -11.52
C PHE A 28 4.76 13.25 -11.57
N ARG A 29 5.79 13.91 -11.06
CA ARG A 29 5.83 15.36 -10.86
C ARG A 29 4.58 15.86 -10.13
N SER A 30 4.21 15.16 -9.08
CA SER A 30 2.98 15.37 -8.30
C SER A 30 3.31 15.84 -6.89
N LYS A 31 2.28 16.37 -6.22
CA LYS A 31 2.33 16.69 -4.78
C LYS A 31 1.93 15.45 -3.99
N LEU A 32 2.39 15.37 -2.73
CA LEU A 32 1.94 14.37 -1.79
C LEU A 32 0.97 14.99 -0.80
N THR A 33 -0.26 14.46 -0.72
CA THR A 33 -1.24 14.90 0.27
C THR A 33 -1.28 13.90 1.42
N GLY A 34 -0.75 14.29 2.58
CA GLY A 34 -0.83 13.49 3.81
C GLY A 34 -2.18 13.67 4.49
N ILE A 35 -2.91 12.56 4.64
CA ILE A 35 -4.16 12.49 5.37
C ILE A 35 -3.87 11.99 6.78
N PHE A 36 -3.86 12.91 7.73
CA PHE A 36 -3.60 12.65 9.16
C PHE A 36 -4.92 12.40 9.86
N LEU A 37 -5.21 11.14 10.12
CA LEU A 37 -6.49 10.70 10.68
C LEU A 37 -6.48 10.70 12.20
N GLU A 38 -7.50 11.32 12.77
CA GLU A 38 -7.76 11.31 14.20
C GLU A 38 -9.13 10.67 14.48
N ASN A 39 -9.13 9.58 15.26
CA ASN A 39 -10.39 8.95 15.66
C ASN A 39 -11.00 9.71 16.85
N LEU A 40 -12.02 10.51 16.59
CA LEU A 40 -12.72 11.29 17.63
C LEU A 40 -13.80 10.51 18.38
N TYR A 41 -14.44 9.55 17.71
CA TYR A 41 -15.65 8.91 18.26
C TYR A 41 -15.35 7.66 19.10
N LYS A 42 -14.23 7.00 18.87
CA LYS A 42 -13.88 5.73 19.53
C LYS A 42 -12.38 5.61 19.78
N GLU A 43 -11.76 6.66 20.32
CA GLU A 43 -10.38 6.47 20.78
C GLU A 43 -10.37 5.48 21.94
N ALA A 44 -10.07 4.25 21.61
CA ALA A 44 -10.00 3.16 22.57
C ALA A 44 -8.60 2.95 23.12
N ARG A 45 -7.60 3.62 22.54
CA ARG A 45 -6.19 3.46 22.94
C ARG A 45 -5.91 4.21 24.25
N PRO A 46 -5.40 3.54 25.27
CA PRO A 46 -4.99 4.19 26.52
C PRO A 46 -3.77 5.11 26.28
N ALA A 47 -3.60 6.15 27.11
CA ALA A 47 -2.50 7.09 27.00
C ALA A 47 -1.11 6.40 26.95
N LYS A 48 -0.95 5.28 27.66
CA LYS A 48 0.29 4.48 27.61
C LYS A 48 0.59 3.98 26.19
N MET A 49 -0.40 3.46 25.47
CA MET A 49 -0.23 2.94 24.11
C MET A 49 0.08 4.07 23.12
N LEU A 50 -0.56 5.23 23.29
CA LEU A 50 -0.27 6.42 22.48
C LEU A 50 1.16 6.92 22.72
N LYS A 51 1.65 6.91 23.97
CA LYS A 51 3.04 7.24 24.30
C LYS A 51 4.03 6.26 23.67
N GLU A 52 3.74 4.96 23.73
CA GLU A 52 4.58 3.94 23.10
C GLU A 52 4.66 4.17 21.57
N ALA A 53 3.53 4.44 20.90
CA ALA A 53 3.48 4.76 19.49
C ALA A 53 4.26 6.04 19.14
N ALA A 54 4.15 7.08 19.98
CA ALA A 54 4.92 8.31 19.83
C ALA A 54 6.42 8.07 19.97
N LEU A 55 6.84 7.29 20.94
CA LEU A 55 8.25 6.93 21.16
C LEU A 55 8.81 6.10 20.00
N GLU A 56 8.06 5.16 19.45
CA GLU A 56 8.42 4.41 18.22
C GLU A 56 8.64 5.35 17.04
N GLY A 57 7.82 6.40 16.91
CA GLY A 57 7.98 7.49 15.93
C GLY A 57 9.07 8.51 16.26
N GLY A 58 9.82 8.33 17.36
CA GLY A 58 10.90 9.24 17.78
C GLY A 58 10.42 10.48 18.55
N ILE A 59 9.15 10.55 18.96
CA ILE A 59 8.55 11.67 19.69
C ILE A 59 8.54 11.34 21.20
N ASN A 60 9.19 12.18 21.99
CA ASN A 60 9.21 12.02 23.46
C ASN A 60 8.18 12.95 24.10
N VAL A 61 7.11 12.38 24.65
CA VAL A 61 6.02 13.10 25.29
C VAL A 61 5.96 12.81 26.78
N GLN A 62 5.85 13.87 27.59
CA GLN A 62 5.88 13.77 29.05
C GLN A 62 4.49 13.91 29.71
N THR A 63 3.45 14.29 28.95
CA THR A 63 2.10 14.45 29.51
C THR A 63 1.36 13.11 29.61
N ASP A 64 0.49 12.99 30.61
CA ASP A 64 -0.48 11.89 30.74
C ASP A 64 -1.88 12.26 30.21
N ASN A 65 -2.07 13.51 29.84
CA ASN A 65 -3.31 13.98 29.23
C ASN A 65 -3.38 13.48 27.76
N THR A 66 -4.35 12.65 27.47
CA THR A 66 -4.51 12.01 26.14
C THR A 66 -4.70 13.03 25.02
N ASP A 67 -5.41 14.12 25.27
CA ASP A 67 -5.69 15.14 24.23
C ASP A 67 -4.43 15.97 23.93
N GLU A 68 -3.71 16.39 24.96
CA GLU A 68 -2.42 17.07 24.79
C GLU A 68 -1.40 16.17 24.10
N LEU A 69 -1.35 14.89 24.46
CA LEU A 69 -0.50 13.89 23.82
C LEU A 69 -0.78 13.78 22.33
N LYS A 70 -2.05 13.62 21.95
CA LYS A 70 -2.46 13.54 20.55
C LYS A 70 -2.09 14.80 19.77
N GLU A 71 -2.37 15.96 20.32
CA GLU A 71 -2.09 17.26 19.66
C GLU A 71 -0.59 17.44 19.42
N GLN A 72 0.23 17.11 20.41
CA GLN A 72 1.68 17.19 20.29
C GLN A 72 2.18 16.20 19.23
N CYS A 73 1.81 14.91 19.32
CA CYS A 73 2.22 13.89 18.34
C CYS A 73 1.79 14.25 16.92
N THR A 74 0.54 14.72 16.75
CA THR A 74 0.03 15.15 15.45
C THR A 74 0.85 16.31 14.88
N SER A 75 1.13 17.32 15.70
CA SER A 75 1.93 18.47 15.28
C SER A 75 3.34 18.06 14.85
N ASP A 76 4.00 17.24 15.66
CA ASP A 76 5.36 16.78 15.39
C ASP A 76 5.42 15.87 14.15
N ASN A 77 4.46 14.97 13.98
CA ASN A 77 4.35 14.11 12.80
C ASN A 77 4.06 14.90 11.51
N ILE A 78 3.19 15.91 11.58
CA ILE A 78 2.96 16.81 10.44
C ILE A 78 4.24 17.57 10.07
N GLN A 79 4.99 18.05 11.05
CA GLN A 79 6.25 18.73 10.79
C GLN A 79 7.29 17.78 10.19
N LEU A 80 7.39 16.56 10.69
CA LEU A 80 8.26 15.51 10.16
C LEU A 80 7.90 15.18 8.71
N PHE A 81 6.63 14.96 8.42
CA PHE A 81 6.12 14.73 7.05
C PHE A 81 6.56 15.85 6.10
N LYS A 82 6.32 17.11 6.46
CA LYS A 82 6.73 18.27 5.64
C LYS A 82 8.23 18.30 5.41
N THR A 83 9.01 18.07 6.46
CA THR A 83 10.48 18.06 6.39
C THR A 83 10.99 16.97 5.44
N ILE A 84 10.41 15.76 5.51
CA ILE A 84 10.77 14.66 4.61
C ILE A 84 10.38 14.99 3.16
N CYS A 85 9.18 15.52 2.93
CA CYS A 85 8.77 15.95 1.60
C CYS A 85 9.72 17.01 1.02
N GLU A 86 10.03 18.06 1.78
CA GLU A 86 10.95 19.13 1.37
C GLU A 86 12.35 18.60 1.06
N LYS A 87 12.89 17.72 1.90
CA LYS A 87 14.20 17.07 1.69
C LYS A 87 14.25 16.29 0.38
N ASN A 88 13.12 15.67 -0.02
CA ASN A 88 13.01 14.93 -1.27
C ASN A 88 12.52 15.78 -2.46
N GLY A 89 12.41 17.11 -2.30
CA GLY A 89 11.97 18.03 -3.36
C GLY A 89 10.49 17.88 -3.74
N VAL A 90 9.67 17.31 -2.85
CA VAL A 90 8.24 17.08 -3.04
C VAL A 90 7.43 18.11 -2.25
N THR A 91 6.38 18.66 -2.86
CA THR A 91 5.44 19.52 -2.14
C THR A 91 4.49 18.66 -1.31
N GLY A 92 4.61 18.72 0.02
CA GLY A 92 3.69 18.07 0.97
C GLY A 92 2.49 18.97 1.28
N ILE A 93 1.28 18.44 1.08
CA ILE A 93 0.01 19.05 1.53
C ILE A 93 -0.51 18.24 2.71
N VAL A 94 -1.12 18.90 3.69
CA VAL A 94 -1.63 18.22 4.89
C VAL A 94 -3.13 18.44 4.99
N HIS A 95 -3.86 17.34 5.07
CA HIS A 95 -5.24 17.28 5.55
C HIS A 95 -5.22 16.64 6.94
N ARG A 96 -5.91 17.25 7.88
CA ARG A 96 -6.07 16.75 9.24
C ARG A 96 -7.55 16.45 9.43
N ASP A 97 -7.89 15.17 9.35
CA ASP A 97 -9.27 14.71 9.39
C ASP A 97 -9.59 14.15 10.78
N LYS A 98 -10.59 14.79 11.42
CA LYS A 98 -11.06 14.43 12.75
C LYS A 98 -12.47 13.86 12.62
N GLY A 99 -12.56 12.51 12.60
CA GLY A 99 -13.84 11.86 12.35
C GLY A 99 -13.80 10.35 12.59
N ILE A 100 -14.40 9.62 11.66
CA ILE A 100 -14.34 8.16 11.58
C ILE A 100 -13.31 7.81 10.52
N PRO A 101 -12.11 7.34 10.91
CA PRO A 101 -10.97 7.19 10.00
C PRO A 101 -11.26 6.46 8.68
N LEU A 102 -12.06 5.39 8.72
CA LEU A 102 -12.40 4.63 7.52
C LEU A 102 -13.30 5.45 6.58
N GLU A 103 -14.33 6.09 7.09
CA GLU A 103 -15.25 6.91 6.29
C GLU A 103 -14.53 8.08 5.64
N ASP A 104 -13.65 8.76 6.40
CA ASP A 104 -12.86 9.89 5.92
C ASP A 104 -11.94 9.46 4.76
N VAL A 105 -11.24 8.34 4.91
CA VAL A 105 -10.36 7.80 3.84
C VAL A 105 -11.15 7.40 2.60
N ILE A 106 -12.30 6.75 2.74
CA ILE A 106 -13.12 6.35 1.59
C ILE A 106 -13.60 7.57 0.81
N ILE A 107 -14.05 8.61 1.52
CA ILE A 107 -14.47 9.87 0.88
C ILE A 107 -13.30 10.54 0.15
N GLU A 108 -12.12 10.63 0.76
CA GLU A 108 -10.92 11.20 0.12
C GLU A 108 -10.45 10.39 -1.09
N SER A 109 -10.54 9.04 -1.03
CA SER A 109 -10.12 8.15 -2.10
C SER A 109 -10.92 8.35 -3.40
N ARG A 110 -12.18 8.75 -3.29
CA ARG A 110 -13.07 9.07 -4.43
C ARG A 110 -12.50 10.14 -5.37
N TYR A 111 -11.72 11.06 -4.82
CA TYR A 111 -11.14 12.19 -5.53
C TYR A 111 -9.64 12.06 -5.72
N ALA A 112 -9.09 10.87 -5.52
CA ALA A 112 -7.68 10.57 -5.66
C ALA A 112 -7.40 9.62 -6.85
N ASP A 113 -6.19 9.70 -7.40
CA ASP A 113 -5.72 8.76 -8.41
C ASP A 113 -5.03 7.55 -7.76
N LEU A 114 -4.48 7.73 -6.56
CA LEU A 114 -3.72 6.71 -5.85
C LEU A 114 -3.71 6.98 -4.34
N LEU A 115 -3.93 5.94 -3.56
CA LEU A 115 -3.82 5.94 -2.11
C LEU A 115 -2.63 5.11 -1.66
N LEU A 116 -1.83 5.65 -0.76
CA LEU A 116 -0.67 5.01 -0.15
C LEU A 116 -0.94 4.80 1.33
N ILE A 117 -0.74 3.59 1.83
CA ILE A 117 -1.01 3.26 3.23
C ILE A 117 0.01 2.25 3.77
N ASP A 118 0.46 2.45 5.01
CA ASP A 118 1.26 1.45 5.72
C ASP A 118 0.38 0.30 6.23
N ALA A 119 0.86 -0.93 6.06
CA ALA A 119 0.10 -2.14 6.43
C ALA A 119 -0.20 -2.24 7.94
N SER A 120 0.57 -1.53 8.78
CA SER A 120 0.42 -1.52 10.24
C SER A 120 -0.50 -0.42 10.76
N THR A 121 -1.00 0.49 9.90
CA THR A 121 -1.89 1.58 10.30
C THR A 121 -3.12 1.03 11.04
N SER A 122 -3.35 1.46 12.28
CA SER A 122 -4.41 0.92 13.14
C SER A 122 -4.92 1.96 14.13
N PHE A 123 -6.21 1.88 14.41
CA PHE A 123 -6.90 2.66 15.45
C PHE A 123 -7.43 1.75 16.58
N SER A 124 -6.99 0.50 16.63
CA SER A 124 -7.38 -0.48 17.64
C SER A 124 -6.58 -0.30 18.94
N ALA A 125 -7.24 -0.55 20.07
CA ALA A 125 -6.58 -0.66 21.38
C ALA A 125 -5.83 -1.99 21.54
N GLN A 126 -6.00 -2.92 20.64
CA GLN A 126 -5.34 -4.23 20.67
C GLN A 126 -4.31 -4.31 19.55
N LYS A 127 -3.21 -5.01 19.80
CA LYS A 127 -2.23 -5.30 18.77
C LYS A 127 -2.86 -6.22 17.73
N GLU A 128 -2.89 -5.75 16.49
CA GLU A 128 -3.44 -6.47 15.35
C GLU A 128 -2.34 -7.19 14.55
N SER A 129 -2.75 -8.17 13.76
CA SER A 129 -1.90 -8.73 12.72
C SER A 129 -1.79 -7.75 11.54
N VAL A 130 -0.70 -7.82 10.80
CA VAL A 130 -0.46 -7.02 9.60
C VAL A 130 -0.89 -7.82 8.37
N PRO A 131 -1.65 -7.22 7.41
CA PRO A 131 -2.27 -5.89 7.50
C PRO A 131 -3.38 -5.85 8.56
N THR A 132 -3.56 -4.67 9.16
CA THR A 132 -4.57 -4.45 10.19
C THR A 132 -5.98 -4.52 9.61
N ARG A 133 -6.99 -4.60 10.48
CA ARG A 133 -8.39 -4.55 10.04
C ARG A 133 -8.70 -3.25 9.30
N PHE A 134 -8.24 -2.12 9.82
CA PHE A 134 -8.42 -0.83 9.17
C PHE A 134 -7.88 -0.84 7.73
N VAL A 135 -6.64 -1.31 7.54
CA VAL A 135 -6.04 -1.41 6.20
C VAL A 135 -6.82 -2.37 5.30
N THR A 136 -7.26 -3.51 5.84
CA THR A 136 -8.07 -4.47 5.08
C THR A 136 -9.41 -3.88 4.63
N ASP A 137 -10.07 -3.09 5.49
CA ASP A 137 -11.32 -2.42 5.15
C ASP A 137 -11.08 -1.30 4.11
N VAL A 138 -9.98 -0.54 4.22
CA VAL A 138 -9.58 0.44 3.19
C VAL A 138 -9.32 -0.24 1.85
N LEU A 139 -8.61 -1.36 1.83
CA LEU A 139 -8.37 -2.13 0.60
C LEU A 139 -9.64 -2.68 -0.04
N ALA A 140 -10.69 -2.93 0.75
CA ALA A 140 -11.96 -3.44 0.26
C ALA A 140 -12.87 -2.35 -0.30
N ASP A 141 -12.80 -1.14 0.24
CA ASP A 141 -13.82 -0.11 0.03
C ASP A 141 -13.27 1.19 -0.62
N ALA A 142 -11.95 1.35 -0.77
CA ALA A 142 -11.36 2.52 -1.45
C ALA A 142 -11.84 2.63 -2.91
N GLU A 143 -12.13 3.86 -3.33
CA GLU A 143 -12.64 4.15 -4.68
C GLU A 143 -11.52 4.47 -5.71
N CYS A 144 -10.27 4.33 -5.30
CA CYS A 144 -9.10 4.41 -6.18
C CYS A 144 -8.12 3.26 -5.86
N PRO A 145 -7.16 2.97 -6.74
CA PRO A 145 -6.10 2.01 -6.44
C PRO A 145 -5.34 2.35 -5.17
N VAL A 146 -4.92 1.32 -4.45
CA VAL A 146 -4.18 1.43 -3.19
C VAL A 146 -2.81 0.78 -3.32
N ILE A 147 -1.77 1.42 -2.82
CA ILE A 147 -0.46 0.77 -2.60
C ILE A 147 -0.25 0.59 -1.09
N ILE A 148 -0.02 -0.66 -0.69
CA ILE A 148 0.60 -0.94 0.59
C ILE A 148 2.08 -0.58 0.47
N LEU A 149 2.53 0.29 1.37
CA LEU A 149 3.88 0.82 1.38
C LEU A 149 4.90 -0.23 1.82
N PRO A 150 6.13 -0.20 1.29
CA PRO A 150 7.19 -1.06 1.73
C PRO A 150 7.77 -0.60 3.08
N GLU A 151 8.34 -1.52 3.87
CA GLU A 151 9.07 -1.18 5.09
C GLU A 151 10.34 -0.35 4.83
N SER A 152 10.97 -0.57 3.69
CA SER A 152 12.13 0.18 3.21
C SER A 152 12.12 0.28 1.69
N PHE A 153 12.74 1.32 1.13
CA PHE A 153 12.80 1.53 -0.30
C PHE A 153 14.22 1.88 -0.77
N GLU A 154 14.75 1.04 -1.65
CA GLU A 154 16.09 1.20 -2.24
C GLU A 154 16.05 1.29 -3.78
N GLY A 155 14.89 1.64 -4.34
CA GLY A 155 14.68 1.70 -5.79
C GLY A 155 13.76 0.60 -6.32
N LEU A 156 13.39 0.72 -7.60
CA LEU A 156 12.47 -0.18 -8.28
C LEU A 156 13.18 -0.87 -9.44
N ASN A 157 13.22 -2.21 -9.44
CA ASN A 157 13.86 -3.00 -10.49
C ASN A 157 12.87 -3.57 -11.49
N LYS A 158 11.82 -4.25 -11.01
CA LYS A 158 10.84 -4.93 -11.85
C LYS A 158 9.41 -4.65 -11.38
N ILE A 159 8.48 -4.85 -12.29
CA ILE A 159 7.04 -4.88 -12.01
C ILE A 159 6.60 -6.33 -12.09
N VAL A 160 5.96 -6.84 -11.03
CA VAL A 160 5.45 -8.21 -11.01
C VAL A 160 3.93 -8.18 -11.08
N PHE A 161 3.38 -8.54 -12.23
CA PHE A 161 1.95 -8.73 -12.42
C PHE A 161 1.53 -10.12 -11.99
N THR A 162 0.70 -10.26 -10.96
CA THR A 162 0.08 -11.54 -10.65
C THR A 162 -1.16 -11.73 -11.51
N TYR A 163 -1.18 -12.81 -12.30
CA TYR A 163 -2.24 -13.07 -13.26
C TYR A 163 -2.85 -14.46 -13.05
N ASP A 164 -4.17 -14.52 -12.94
CA ASP A 164 -4.96 -15.73 -12.73
C ASP A 164 -6.05 -15.96 -13.79
N GLY A 165 -6.06 -15.14 -14.84
CA GLY A 165 -7.07 -15.18 -15.90
C GLY A 165 -8.38 -14.46 -15.58
N ARG A 166 -8.58 -13.99 -14.34
CA ARG A 166 -9.83 -13.31 -13.94
C ARG A 166 -9.82 -11.83 -14.36
N SER A 167 -11.02 -11.27 -14.49
CA SER A 167 -11.20 -9.84 -14.83
C SER A 167 -10.51 -8.91 -13.84
N SER A 168 -10.47 -9.27 -12.55
CA SER A 168 -9.83 -8.46 -11.50
C SER A 168 -8.32 -8.34 -11.70
N SER A 169 -7.61 -9.42 -12.07
CA SER A 169 -6.18 -9.36 -12.35
C SER A 169 -5.89 -8.53 -13.59
N VAL A 170 -6.68 -8.70 -14.65
CA VAL A 170 -6.57 -7.87 -15.86
C VAL A 170 -6.87 -6.40 -15.56
N PHE A 171 -7.88 -6.13 -14.75
CA PHE A 171 -8.21 -4.75 -14.34
C PHE A 171 -7.03 -4.09 -13.61
N ALA A 172 -6.45 -4.76 -12.62
CA ALA A 172 -5.32 -4.22 -11.87
C ALA A 172 -4.09 -3.97 -12.75
N ILE A 173 -3.77 -4.89 -13.66
CA ILE A 173 -2.69 -4.73 -14.64
C ILE A 173 -2.93 -3.49 -15.49
N LYS A 174 -4.15 -3.30 -16.03
CA LYS A 174 -4.51 -2.14 -16.83
C LYS A 174 -4.46 -0.84 -16.02
N GLN A 175 -5.02 -0.84 -14.81
CA GLN A 175 -4.99 0.34 -13.93
C GLN A 175 -3.56 0.75 -13.60
N PHE A 176 -2.71 -0.22 -13.25
CA PHE A 176 -1.30 0.06 -13.01
C PHE A 176 -0.62 0.65 -14.25
N THR A 177 -0.77 0.01 -15.40
CA THR A 177 -0.16 0.44 -16.66
C THR A 177 -0.57 1.88 -17.04
N TYR A 178 -1.84 2.22 -16.87
CA TYR A 178 -2.32 3.58 -17.17
C TYR A 178 -1.90 4.63 -16.13
N LEU A 179 -1.79 4.22 -14.87
CA LEU A 179 -1.32 5.10 -13.81
C LEU A 179 0.20 5.32 -13.83
N PHE A 180 0.98 4.36 -14.36
CA PHE A 180 2.45 4.40 -14.31
C PHE A 180 3.09 4.34 -15.70
N PRO A 181 2.70 5.21 -16.67
CA PRO A 181 3.29 5.22 -18.01
C PRO A 181 4.79 5.52 -17.99
N GLU A 182 5.29 6.15 -16.91
CA GLU A 182 6.71 6.46 -16.70
C GLU A 182 7.54 5.17 -16.51
N LEU A 183 6.91 4.06 -16.12
CA LEU A 183 7.57 2.77 -15.88
C LEU A 183 7.54 1.81 -17.09
N ARG A 184 7.17 2.28 -18.28
CA ARG A 184 7.06 1.46 -19.48
C ARG A 184 8.34 0.72 -19.90
N GLU A 185 9.49 1.26 -19.57
CA GLU A 185 10.81 0.66 -19.87
C GLU A 185 11.29 -0.29 -18.76
N THR A 186 10.57 -0.33 -17.63
CA THR A 186 10.88 -1.26 -16.53
C THR A 186 10.52 -2.69 -16.93
N THR A 187 11.36 -3.65 -16.58
CA THR A 187 11.09 -5.06 -16.85
C THR A 187 9.83 -5.52 -16.13
N VAL A 188 8.90 -6.09 -16.88
CA VAL A 188 7.65 -6.68 -16.37
C VAL A 188 7.80 -8.19 -16.26
N VAL A 189 7.41 -8.75 -15.12
CA VAL A 189 7.28 -10.19 -14.90
C VAL A 189 5.79 -10.51 -14.75
N VAL A 190 5.22 -11.26 -15.68
CA VAL A 190 3.86 -11.80 -15.54
C VAL A 190 3.94 -13.16 -14.87
N MET A 191 3.48 -13.25 -13.65
CA MET A 191 3.51 -14.45 -12.84
C MET A 191 2.12 -15.09 -12.79
N THR A 192 2.02 -16.32 -13.28
CA THR A 192 0.79 -17.12 -13.22
C THR A 192 1.05 -18.37 -12.38
N VAL A 193 0.29 -18.54 -11.31
CA VAL A 193 0.29 -19.79 -10.56
C VAL A 193 -0.93 -20.60 -10.95
N MET A 194 -0.71 -21.79 -11.47
CA MET A 194 -1.73 -22.67 -11.99
C MET A 194 -2.14 -23.69 -10.93
N ASP A 195 -3.37 -23.52 -10.45
CA ASP A 195 -4.08 -24.55 -9.69
C ASP A 195 -5.18 -25.19 -10.57
N ASN A 196 -6.36 -25.40 -9.99
CA ASN A 196 -7.51 -25.92 -10.73
C ASN A 196 -8.13 -24.92 -11.74
N ASN A 197 -7.79 -23.63 -11.64
CA ASN A 197 -8.27 -22.54 -12.51
C ASN A 197 -7.10 -22.04 -13.36
N ARG A 198 -6.97 -22.56 -14.58
CA ARG A 198 -5.91 -22.14 -15.52
C ARG A 198 -6.47 -21.14 -16.52
N PRO A 199 -5.80 -19.99 -16.74
CA PRO A 199 -6.15 -19.13 -17.86
C PRO A 199 -6.07 -19.91 -19.17
N SER A 200 -7.06 -19.69 -20.03
CA SER A 200 -7.05 -20.33 -21.35
C SER A 200 -5.89 -19.82 -22.22
N PRO A 201 -5.45 -20.60 -23.23
CA PRO A 201 -4.45 -20.12 -24.17
C PRO A 201 -4.85 -18.79 -24.85
N GLU A 202 -6.12 -18.60 -25.13
CA GLU A 202 -6.66 -17.38 -25.76
C GLU A 202 -6.54 -16.17 -24.81
N GLU A 203 -6.86 -16.32 -23.53
CA GLU A 203 -6.72 -15.25 -22.53
C GLU A 203 -5.27 -14.85 -22.33
N LYS A 204 -4.35 -15.83 -22.26
CA LYS A 204 -2.90 -15.59 -22.19
C LYS A 204 -2.40 -14.85 -23.42
N TYR A 205 -2.85 -15.24 -24.61
CA TYR A 205 -2.50 -14.57 -25.87
C TYR A 205 -2.96 -13.11 -25.87
N LYS A 206 -4.21 -12.83 -25.53
CA LYS A 206 -4.76 -11.47 -25.44
C LYS A 206 -4.00 -10.59 -24.44
N LEU A 207 -3.67 -11.13 -23.27
CA LEU A 207 -2.86 -10.40 -22.30
C LEU A 207 -1.46 -10.10 -22.84
N LYS A 208 -0.82 -11.09 -23.47
CA LYS A 208 0.51 -10.93 -24.06
C LYS A 208 0.51 -9.85 -25.16
N GLU A 209 -0.44 -9.91 -26.07
CA GLU A 209 -0.61 -8.92 -27.14
C GLU A 209 -0.76 -7.52 -26.53
N TRP A 210 -1.69 -7.34 -25.60
CA TRP A 210 -1.94 -6.07 -24.94
C TRP A 210 -0.70 -5.52 -24.19
N LEU A 211 0.04 -6.37 -23.48
CA LEU A 211 1.24 -5.96 -22.75
C LEU A 211 2.36 -5.49 -23.68
N HIS A 212 2.54 -6.11 -24.84
CA HIS A 212 3.55 -5.71 -25.82
C HIS A 212 3.31 -4.32 -26.41
N ASP A 213 2.07 -3.81 -26.37
CA ASP A 213 1.77 -2.43 -26.77
C ASP A 213 2.22 -1.40 -25.72
N HIS A 214 2.49 -1.86 -24.48
CA HIS A 214 2.75 -0.98 -23.35
C HIS A 214 4.16 -1.11 -22.75
N TYR A 215 4.79 -2.28 -22.86
CA TYR A 215 6.08 -2.60 -22.25
C TYR A 215 7.04 -3.22 -23.25
N THR A 216 8.33 -2.88 -23.14
CA THR A 216 9.39 -3.39 -24.02
C THR A 216 9.99 -4.70 -23.53
N ASN A 217 10.09 -4.88 -22.20
CA ASN A 217 10.74 -6.04 -21.58
C ASN A 217 9.73 -6.82 -20.73
N ILE A 218 9.29 -7.99 -21.22
CA ILE A 218 8.27 -8.80 -20.54
C ILE A 218 8.76 -10.25 -20.41
N GLU A 219 8.76 -10.73 -19.18
CA GLU A 219 9.05 -12.12 -18.80
C GLU A 219 7.74 -12.81 -18.38
N PHE A 220 7.49 -14.04 -18.80
CA PHE A 220 6.33 -14.83 -18.37
C PHE A 220 6.81 -16.02 -17.52
N ILE A 221 6.30 -16.14 -16.31
CA ILE A 221 6.61 -17.22 -15.37
C ILE A 221 5.31 -17.95 -15.06
N GLU A 222 5.27 -19.25 -15.37
CA GLU A 222 4.16 -20.13 -15.03
C GLU A 222 4.64 -21.20 -14.03
N GLN A 223 3.88 -21.39 -12.96
CA GLN A 223 4.18 -22.35 -11.90
C GLN A 223 2.95 -23.20 -11.61
N ASP A 224 3.15 -24.49 -11.44
CA ASP A 224 2.11 -25.42 -11.01
C ASP A 224 2.15 -25.59 -9.49
N GLY A 225 0.97 -25.58 -8.84
CA GLY A 225 0.86 -25.91 -7.44
C GLY A 225 -0.08 -25.02 -6.64
N ASN A 226 0.06 -25.04 -5.33
CA ASN A 226 -0.76 -24.20 -4.46
C ASN A 226 -0.40 -22.74 -4.61
N VAL A 227 -1.37 -21.92 -5.03
CA VAL A 227 -1.21 -20.49 -5.35
C VAL A 227 -0.49 -19.73 -4.24
N LYS A 228 -0.89 -19.96 -2.98
CA LYS A 228 -0.32 -19.28 -1.82
C LYS A 228 1.18 -19.55 -1.67
N TYR A 229 1.56 -20.83 -1.69
CA TYR A 229 2.97 -21.21 -1.49
C TYR A 229 3.85 -20.77 -2.66
N GLN A 230 3.39 -20.94 -3.88
CA GLN A 230 4.16 -20.58 -5.06
C GLN A 230 4.34 -19.07 -5.19
N LEU A 231 3.29 -18.27 -4.92
CA LEU A 231 3.40 -16.81 -4.89
C LEU A 231 4.37 -16.35 -3.80
N LEU A 232 4.26 -16.88 -2.57
CA LEU A 232 5.15 -16.53 -1.49
C LEU A 232 6.60 -16.84 -1.83
N ASP A 233 6.89 -18.07 -2.28
CA ASP A 233 8.25 -18.51 -2.62
C ASP A 233 8.87 -17.64 -3.72
N SER A 234 8.09 -17.27 -4.72
CA SER A 234 8.53 -16.44 -5.84
C SER A 234 8.68 -14.96 -5.51
N LEU A 235 7.88 -14.42 -4.60
CA LEU A 235 7.88 -12.99 -4.26
C LEU A 235 8.85 -12.66 -3.13
N LEU A 236 9.07 -13.56 -2.18
CA LEU A 236 9.95 -13.32 -1.02
C LEU A 236 11.40 -12.90 -1.39
N PRO A 237 12.04 -13.43 -2.44
CA PRO A 237 13.39 -13.01 -2.81
C PRO A 237 13.46 -11.63 -3.49
N ARG A 238 12.33 -11.06 -3.87
CA ARG A 238 12.23 -9.86 -4.72
C ARG A 238 12.09 -8.61 -3.86
N THR A 239 13.17 -8.06 -3.34
CA THR A 239 13.13 -6.93 -2.39
C THR A 239 12.99 -5.55 -3.05
N LYS A 240 13.21 -5.44 -4.38
CA LYS A 240 13.18 -4.17 -5.12
C LYS A 240 12.14 -4.19 -6.26
N ASP A 241 11.11 -4.99 -6.14
CA ASP A 241 10.06 -5.10 -7.14
C ASP A 241 8.74 -4.52 -6.60
N ILE A 242 7.89 -3.99 -7.49
CA ILE A 242 6.50 -3.67 -7.14
C ILE A 242 5.60 -4.81 -7.58
N ILE A 243 4.75 -5.26 -6.67
CA ILE A 243 3.80 -6.33 -6.93
C ILE A 243 2.45 -5.70 -7.29
N VAL A 244 1.84 -6.15 -8.38
CA VAL A 244 0.52 -5.70 -8.82
C VAL A 244 -0.44 -6.86 -8.75
N MET A 245 -1.52 -6.68 -7.99
CA MET A 245 -2.54 -7.71 -7.78
C MET A 245 -3.94 -7.15 -8.06
N GLY A 246 -4.76 -7.95 -8.71
CA GLY A 246 -6.21 -7.76 -8.68
C GLY A 246 -6.74 -8.04 -7.27
N ALA A 247 -7.83 -7.39 -6.91
CA ALA A 247 -8.59 -7.81 -5.73
C ALA A 247 -9.13 -9.21 -6.00
N PHE A 248 -8.35 -10.20 -5.67
CA PHE A 248 -8.88 -11.52 -5.41
C PHE A 248 -9.86 -11.33 -4.26
N GLY A 249 -11.15 -11.39 -4.47
CA GLY A 249 -12.17 -11.08 -3.51
C GLY A 249 -11.75 -11.31 -2.04
N ARG A 250 -12.40 -10.70 -1.09
CA ARG A 250 -12.05 -10.65 0.37
C ARG A 250 -11.32 -11.88 0.94
N ASN A 251 -11.52 -13.06 0.33
CA ASN A 251 -10.94 -14.33 0.76
C ASN A 251 -9.49 -14.58 0.32
N ALA A 252 -9.02 -14.07 -0.82
CA ALA A 252 -7.65 -14.35 -1.28
C ALA A 252 -6.65 -13.38 -0.68
N PHE A 253 -7.04 -12.10 -0.50
CA PHE A 253 -6.21 -11.15 0.23
C PHE A 253 -6.00 -11.60 1.67
N SER A 254 -7.09 -12.00 2.38
CA SER A 254 -6.99 -12.58 3.72
C SER A 254 -6.17 -13.88 3.76
N THR A 255 -6.11 -14.61 2.66
CA THR A 255 -5.35 -15.87 2.57
C THR A 255 -3.85 -15.62 2.42
N LEU A 256 -3.44 -14.59 1.67
CA LEU A 256 -2.03 -14.18 1.57
C LEU A 256 -1.51 -13.61 2.89
N PHE A 257 -2.35 -12.90 3.63
CA PHE A 257 -2.00 -12.25 4.90
C PHE A 257 -2.57 -12.95 6.15
N ASN A 258 -2.89 -14.24 6.08
CA ASN A 258 -3.45 -14.99 7.22
C ASN A 258 -2.40 -15.18 8.33
N PRO A 259 -2.71 -14.86 9.61
CA PRO A 259 -1.79 -14.92 10.75
C PRO A 259 -1.11 -16.27 11.00
N SER A 260 -1.73 -17.38 10.60
CA SER A 260 -1.17 -18.73 10.79
C SER A 260 0.13 -19.00 10.01
N HIS A 261 0.55 -18.08 9.13
CA HIS A 261 1.76 -18.16 8.32
C HIS A 261 2.57 -16.85 8.40
N ALA A 262 2.65 -16.25 9.59
CA ALA A 262 3.14 -14.91 9.86
C ALA A 262 4.55 -14.60 9.28
N THR A 263 5.49 -15.53 9.36
CA THR A 263 6.89 -15.28 8.98
C THR A 263 7.09 -15.02 7.47
N PRO A 264 6.52 -15.80 6.54
CA PRO A 264 6.61 -15.49 5.11
C PRO A 264 5.82 -14.24 4.71
N VAL A 265 4.67 -14.02 5.35
CA VAL A 265 3.76 -12.89 5.04
C VAL A 265 4.38 -11.54 5.40
N LEU A 266 5.05 -11.45 6.54
CA LEU A 266 5.76 -10.23 6.95
C LEU A 266 6.78 -9.77 5.91
N LYS A 267 7.41 -10.69 5.17
CA LYS A 267 8.35 -10.36 4.10
C LYS A 267 7.67 -9.86 2.82
N LEU A 268 6.43 -10.21 2.55
CA LEU A 268 5.66 -9.64 1.43
C LEU A 268 5.32 -8.17 1.69
N VAL A 269 5.10 -7.80 2.94
CA VAL A 269 4.84 -6.41 3.35
C VAL A 269 6.09 -5.53 3.23
N THR A 270 7.28 -6.11 3.05
CA THR A 270 8.51 -5.34 2.80
C THR A 270 8.57 -4.73 1.39
N GLN A 271 7.69 -5.12 0.49
CA GLN A 271 7.62 -4.68 -0.90
C GLN A 271 6.38 -3.83 -1.12
N PRO A 272 6.42 -2.84 -2.04
CA PRO A 272 5.21 -2.12 -2.43
C PRO A 272 4.24 -3.07 -3.15
N VAL A 273 2.98 -3.10 -2.69
CA VAL A 273 1.93 -3.92 -3.28
C VAL A 273 0.81 -3.02 -3.79
N PHE A 274 0.68 -2.92 -5.11
CA PHE A 274 -0.41 -2.21 -5.78
C PHE A 274 -1.64 -3.12 -5.89
N ILE A 275 -2.78 -2.61 -5.43
CA ILE A 275 -4.06 -3.32 -5.44
C ILE A 275 -5.09 -2.43 -6.11
N ALA A 276 -5.81 -2.98 -7.08
CA ALA A 276 -6.95 -2.33 -7.69
C ALA A 276 -8.10 -3.32 -7.88
N HIS A 277 -9.32 -2.83 -7.69
CA HIS A 277 -10.56 -3.58 -7.91
C HIS A 277 -11.60 -2.66 -8.56
N HIS A 278 -12.63 -3.24 -9.15
CA HIS A 278 -13.77 -2.54 -9.73
C HIS A 278 -15.08 -3.03 -9.08
#